data_140c5c1e0c74685dfa923b04960b63ef
#
_entry.id   140c5c1e0c74685dfa923b04960b63ef
#
_cell.length_a   1.000
_cell.length_b   1.000
_cell.length_c   1.000
_cell.angle_alpha   90.00
_cell.angle_beta   90.00
_cell.angle_gamma   90.00
#
_symmetry.space_group_name_H-M   'P 1'
#
loop_
_entity.id
_entity.type
_entity.pdbx_description
1 polymer ?
#
loop_
_entity_poly.entity_id
_entity_poly.type
_entity_poly.pdbx_seq_one_letter_code
_entity_poly.pdbx_strand_id
1 'polypeptide(L)'
;MTDTETMTDTLTPAAAPDTIDRVAGLRDDDATAALRRARDKVRLHTQLGEAALFDPALPDLSPIERLHAARYVAQRSNAPALASLYRARLLDAGGSDADIAQADADAFDALPARLAAILAHARLLTMSPAAAQRADLDALKAAGLTTPAIVALSQLVAFVAYQLRVATAARALQARVAKEAA
;
A
#
# COMPACT_ATOMS: atom_id res chain seq x y z
N MET A 1 -45.71 11.54 -13.88
CA MET A 1 -44.80 10.59 -14.55
C MET A 1 -43.45 11.26 -14.57
N THR A 2 -42.64 10.92 -13.60
CA THR A 2 -41.27 11.44 -13.45
C THR A 2 -40.39 10.23 -13.45
N ASP A 3 -39.66 10.06 -14.58
CA ASP A 3 -38.67 9.00 -14.78
C ASP A 3 -37.50 9.25 -13.85
N THR A 4 -37.33 8.36 -12.88
CA THR A 4 -36.12 8.27 -12.07
C THR A 4 -35.11 7.44 -12.86
N GLU A 5 -34.30 8.09 -13.68
CA GLU A 5 -33.14 7.46 -14.32
C GLU A 5 -32.13 7.06 -13.23
N THR A 6 -32.02 5.76 -13.01
CA THR A 6 -31.02 5.14 -12.18
C THR A 6 -29.67 5.27 -12.89
N MET A 7 -28.88 6.27 -12.50
CA MET A 7 -27.47 6.36 -12.88
C MET A 7 -26.69 5.23 -12.20
N THR A 8 -26.72 4.04 -12.77
CA THR A 8 -25.69 3.03 -12.56
C THR A 8 -24.51 3.35 -13.47
N ASP A 9 -23.70 4.30 -13.04
CA ASP A 9 -22.45 4.58 -13.73
C ASP A 9 -21.48 3.42 -13.47
N THR A 10 -21.23 2.70 -14.53
CA THR A 10 -20.34 1.54 -14.63
C THR A 10 -18.90 2.02 -14.49
N LEU A 11 -18.42 2.14 -13.25
CA LEU A 11 -16.97 2.15 -12.95
C LEU A 11 -16.43 0.75 -13.22
N THR A 12 -16.18 0.45 -14.50
CA THR A 12 -15.32 -0.67 -14.88
C THR A 12 -13.89 -0.13 -14.93
N PRO A 13 -13.05 -0.35 -13.92
CA PRO A 13 -11.64 -0.01 -14.04
C PRO A 13 -11.06 -0.94 -15.09
N ALA A 14 -10.40 -0.38 -16.11
CA ALA A 14 -9.55 -1.15 -17.01
C ALA A 14 -8.66 -2.05 -16.14
N ALA A 15 -8.64 -3.34 -16.46
CA ALA A 15 -8.09 -4.38 -15.63
C ALA A 15 -6.57 -4.24 -15.42
N ALA A 16 -6.17 -3.35 -14.51
CA ALA A 16 -4.83 -3.41 -13.97
C ALA A 16 -4.67 -4.73 -13.21
N PRO A 17 -3.58 -5.47 -13.39
CA PRO A 17 -3.36 -6.73 -12.70
C PRO A 17 -3.46 -6.51 -11.19
N ASP A 18 -4.21 -7.36 -10.52
CA ASP A 18 -4.42 -7.31 -9.06
C ASP A 18 -3.05 -7.34 -8.34
N THR A 19 -2.76 -6.31 -7.58
CA THR A 19 -1.48 -6.15 -6.88
C THR A 19 -1.18 -7.36 -5.99
N ILE A 20 -2.19 -7.89 -5.31
CA ILE A 20 -2.03 -9.03 -4.39
C ILE A 20 -1.71 -10.30 -5.18
N ASP A 21 -2.42 -10.58 -6.29
CA ASP A 21 -2.17 -11.75 -7.13
C ASP A 21 -0.74 -11.68 -7.71
N ARG A 22 -0.33 -10.51 -8.18
CA ARG A 22 1.01 -10.27 -8.71
C ARG A 22 2.11 -10.50 -7.67
N VAL A 23 2.00 -9.93 -6.46
CA VAL A 23 3.02 -10.11 -5.42
C VAL A 23 2.98 -11.49 -4.75
N ALA A 24 1.84 -12.18 -4.80
CA ALA A 24 1.73 -13.57 -4.40
C ALA A 24 2.30 -14.54 -5.44
N GLY A 25 2.57 -14.07 -6.66
CA GLY A 25 3.06 -14.90 -7.77
C GLY A 25 1.98 -15.86 -8.31
N LEU A 26 0.70 -15.48 -8.19
CA LEU A 26 -0.39 -16.29 -8.71
C LEU A 26 -0.53 -16.11 -10.22
N ARG A 27 -0.77 -17.21 -10.91
CA ARG A 27 -1.12 -17.26 -12.33
C ARG A 27 -2.64 -17.37 -12.48
N ASP A 28 -3.15 -17.03 -13.65
CA ASP A 28 -4.59 -17.06 -13.91
C ASP A 28 -5.20 -18.46 -13.82
N ASP A 29 -4.42 -19.51 -14.08
CA ASP A 29 -4.83 -20.91 -14.00
C ASP A 29 -4.71 -21.52 -12.60
N ASP A 30 -4.15 -20.80 -11.63
CA ASP A 30 -4.00 -21.25 -10.25
C ASP A 30 -5.36 -21.35 -9.53
N ALA A 31 -5.58 -22.43 -8.78
CA ALA A 31 -6.79 -22.63 -7.98
C ALA A 31 -6.99 -21.50 -6.95
N THR A 32 -5.91 -21.02 -6.36
CA THR A 32 -5.96 -19.88 -5.40
C THR A 32 -6.38 -18.58 -6.08
N ALA A 33 -5.94 -18.34 -7.32
CA ALA A 33 -6.40 -17.19 -8.10
C ALA A 33 -7.90 -17.30 -8.42
N ALA A 34 -8.38 -18.50 -8.76
CA ALA A 34 -9.81 -18.75 -8.97
C ALA A 34 -10.65 -18.48 -7.71
N LEU A 35 -10.18 -18.90 -6.52
CA LEU A 35 -10.84 -18.59 -5.25
C LEU A 35 -10.91 -17.08 -4.96
N ARG A 36 -9.85 -16.35 -5.31
CA ARG A 36 -9.84 -14.88 -5.16
C ARG A 36 -10.80 -14.21 -6.15
N ARG A 37 -10.88 -14.68 -7.39
CA ARG A 37 -11.84 -14.20 -8.39
C ARG A 37 -13.30 -14.46 -7.99
N ALA A 38 -13.58 -15.59 -7.35
CA ALA A 38 -14.92 -15.89 -6.81
C ALA A 38 -15.39 -14.89 -5.73
N ARG A 39 -14.46 -14.09 -5.17
CA ARG A 39 -14.75 -12.99 -4.23
C ARG A 39 -14.57 -11.64 -4.93
N ASP A 40 -15.26 -11.46 -6.04
CA ASP A 40 -15.18 -10.31 -6.94
C ASP A 40 -15.29 -8.96 -6.22
N LYS A 41 -16.27 -8.80 -5.32
CA LYS A 41 -16.45 -7.57 -4.53
C LYS A 41 -15.25 -7.25 -3.63
N VAL A 42 -14.67 -8.25 -2.98
CA VAL A 42 -13.48 -8.04 -2.13
C VAL A 42 -12.30 -7.61 -2.99
N ARG A 43 -12.09 -8.28 -4.14
CA ARG A 43 -11.05 -7.90 -5.10
C ARG A 43 -11.23 -6.46 -5.59
N LEU A 44 -12.43 -6.14 -6.07
CA LEU A 44 -12.77 -4.82 -6.58
C LEU A 44 -12.53 -3.74 -5.53
N HIS A 45 -13.06 -3.89 -4.31
CA HIS A 45 -12.90 -2.89 -3.26
C HIS A 45 -11.44 -2.78 -2.77
N THR A 46 -10.66 -3.85 -2.84
CA THR A 46 -9.21 -3.77 -2.56
C THR A 46 -8.49 -2.92 -3.62
N GLN A 47 -8.79 -3.13 -4.89
CA GLN A 47 -8.21 -2.34 -5.99
C GLN A 47 -8.66 -0.88 -5.95
N LEU A 48 -9.94 -0.61 -5.68
CA LEU A 48 -10.45 0.75 -5.50
C LEU A 48 -9.82 1.45 -4.29
N GLY A 49 -9.62 0.73 -3.18
CA GLY A 49 -8.92 1.24 -2.01
C GLY A 49 -7.47 1.58 -2.31
N GLU A 50 -6.76 0.75 -3.08
CA GLU A 50 -5.41 1.07 -3.55
C GLU A 50 -5.41 2.31 -4.44
N ALA A 51 -6.29 2.37 -5.44
CA ALA A 51 -6.40 3.50 -6.34
C ALA A 51 -6.68 4.80 -5.58
N ALA A 52 -7.61 4.78 -4.62
CA ALA A 52 -7.93 5.94 -3.80
C ALA A 52 -6.74 6.41 -2.94
N LEU A 53 -5.98 5.50 -2.33
CA LEU A 53 -4.81 5.84 -1.51
C LEU A 53 -3.65 6.40 -2.31
N PHE A 54 -3.56 6.08 -3.59
CA PHE A 54 -2.50 6.56 -4.49
C PHE A 54 -3.00 7.59 -5.52
N ASP A 55 -4.21 8.11 -5.35
CA ASP A 55 -4.76 9.15 -6.22
C ASP A 55 -3.89 10.42 -6.13
N PRO A 56 -3.31 10.89 -7.25
CA PRO A 56 -2.49 12.09 -7.26
C PRO A 56 -3.26 13.37 -6.90
N ALA A 57 -4.59 13.36 -7.00
CA ALA A 57 -5.45 14.49 -6.62
C ALA A 57 -5.63 14.63 -5.11
N LEU A 58 -5.24 13.63 -4.30
CA LEU A 58 -5.33 13.75 -2.84
C LEU A 58 -4.38 14.83 -2.32
N PRO A 59 -4.87 15.80 -1.53
CA PRO A 59 -4.07 16.90 -1.04
C PRO A 59 -3.04 16.46 0.02
N ASP A 60 -2.06 17.29 0.23
CA ASP A 60 -1.14 17.34 1.38
C ASP A 60 -0.19 16.14 1.60
N LEU A 61 -0.31 15.09 0.82
CA LEU A 61 0.62 13.95 0.83
C LEU A 61 0.90 13.57 -0.62
N SER A 62 2.07 13.92 -1.13
CA SER A 62 2.42 13.72 -2.53
C SER A 62 2.46 12.24 -2.92
N PRO A 63 2.29 11.87 -4.22
CA PRO A 63 2.44 10.50 -4.68
C PRO A 63 3.81 9.90 -4.31
N ILE A 64 4.89 10.68 -4.38
CA ILE A 64 6.24 10.25 -4.00
C ILE A 64 6.32 9.92 -2.50
N GLU A 65 5.78 10.78 -1.62
CA GLU A 65 5.76 10.53 -0.17
C GLU A 65 4.97 9.26 0.18
N ARG A 66 3.83 9.04 -0.49
CA ARG A 66 3.02 7.82 -0.31
C ARG A 66 3.76 6.57 -0.75
N LEU A 67 4.44 6.63 -1.89
CA LEU A 67 5.22 5.51 -2.42
C LEU A 67 6.44 5.20 -1.55
N HIS A 68 7.12 6.23 -1.01
CA HIS A 68 8.15 6.04 0.01
C HIS A 68 7.61 5.31 1.24
N ALA A 69 6.49 5.79 1.80
CA ALA A 69 5.88 5.16 2.98
C ALA A 69 5.46 3.72 2.70
N ALA A 70 4.75 3.45 1.59
CA ALA A 70 4.31 2.11 1.21
C ALA A 70 5.48 1.14 1.00
N ARG A 71 6.52 1.58 0.28
CA ARG A 71 7.72 0.79 0.07
C ARG A 71 8.44 0.49 1.38
N TYR A 72 8.60 1.51 2.25
CA TYR A 72 9.26 1.36 3.54
C TYR A 72 8.51 0.36 4.43
N VAL A 73 7.19 0.47 4.53
CA VAL A 73 6.34 -0.49 5.28
C VAL A 73 6.54 -1.92 4.76
N ALA A 74 6.51 -2.12 3.44
CA ALA A 74 6.72 -3.43 2.83
C ALA A 74 8.12 -3.98 3.14
N GLN A 75 9.16 -3.14 3.07
CA GLN A 75 10.55 -3.50 3.39
C GLN A 75 10.69 -3.90 4.86
N ARG A 76 10.18 -3.10 5.79
CA ARG A 76 10.25 -3.38 7.24
C ARG A 76 9.43 -4.58 7.66
N SER A 77 8.41 -4.93 6.88
CA SER A 77 7.56 -6.12 7.08
C SER A 77 8.12 -7.39 6.42
N ASN A 78 9.36 -7.36 5.90
CA ASN A 78 9.99 -8.47 5.18
C ASN A 78 9.15 -9.01 4.01
N ALA A 79 8.57 -8.09 3.21
CA ALA A 79 7.75 -8.39 2.03
C ALA A 79 8.46 -7.94 0.74
N PRO A 80 9.53 -8.62 0.30
CA PRO A 80 10.41 -8.13 -0.78
C PRO A 80 9.70 -7.94 -2.11
N ALA A 81 8.74 -8.78 -2.48
CA ALA A 81 7.99 -8.65 -3.73
C ALA A 81 7.14 -7.36 -3.74
N LEU A 82 6.49 -7.03 -2.60
CA LEU A 82 5.70 -5.81 -2.48
C LEU A 82 6.61 -4.57 -2.39
N ALA A 83 7.74 -4.66 -1.67
CA ALA A 83 8.73 -3.59 -1.59
C ALA A 83 9.32 -3.27 -2.97
N SER A 84 9.64 -4.29 -3.78
CA SER A 84 10.12 -4.12 -5.15
C SER A 84 9.08 -3.47 -6.06
N LEU A 85 7.81 -3.85 -5.93
CA LEU A 85 6.72 -3.25 -6.68
C LEU A 85 6.58 -1.75 -6.35
N TYR A 86 6.56 -1.39 -5.07
CA TYR A 86 6.48 0.01 -4.68
C TYR A 86 7.75 0.80 -5.01
N ARG A 87 8.93 0.14 -4.98
CA ARG A 87 10.18 0.76 -5.45
C ARG A 87 10.11 1.14 -6.93
N ALA A 88 9.65 0.23 -7.78
CA ALA A 88 9.49 0.52 -9.21
C ALA A 88 8.56 1.71 -9.42
N ARG A 89 7.36 1.70 -8.81
CA ARG A 89 6.42 2.82 -8.89
C ARG A 89 6.99 4.14 -8.37
N LEU A 90 7.81 4.08 -7.31
CA LEU A 90 8.46 5.27 -6.74
C LEU A 90 9.48 5.88 -7.72
N LEU A 91 10.30 5.05 -8.35
CA LEU A 91 11.27 5.52 -9.35
C LEU A 91 10.57 6.05 -10.61
N ASP A 92 9.52 5.37 -11.06
CA ASP A 92 8.69 5.83 -12.19
C ASP A 92 8.02 7.19 -11.92
N ALA A 93 7.71 7.48 -10.65
CA ALA A 93 7.20 8.77 -10.20
C ALA A 93 8.27 9.84 -9.97
N GLY A 94 9.54 9.54 -10.23
CA GLY A 94 10.67 10.45 -10.04
C GLY A 94 11.27 10.45 -8.63
N GLY A 95 11.02 9.41 -7.83
CA GLY A 95 11.64 9.25 -6.53
C GLY A 95 13.15 9.01 -6.61
N SER A 96 13.88 9.38 -5.57
CA SER A 96 15.34 9.32 -5.49
C SER A 96 15.84 7.97 -4.96
N ASP A 97 16.78 7.33 -5.66
CA ASP A 97 17.49 6.16 -5.14
C ASP A 97 18.30 6.49 -3.88
N ALA A 98 18.81 7.72 -3.76
CA ALA A 98 19.51 8.15 -2.56
C ALA A 98 18.59 8.18 -1.34
N ASP A 99 17.37 8.73 -1.46
CA ASP A 99 16.39 8.74 -0.38
C ASP A 99 15.93 7.33 -0.01
N ILE A 100 15.81 6.45 -1.01
CA ILE A 100 15.52 5.04 -0.79
C ILE A 100 16.62 4.38 0.06
N ALA A 101 17.89 4.61 -0.27
CA ALA A 101 19.02 4.04 0.46
C ALA A 101 19.10 4.57 1.90
N GLN A 102 18.84 5.87 2.12
CA GLN A 102 18.77 6.46 3.46
C GLN A 102 17.62 5.87 4.28
N ALA A 103 16.45 5.71 3.66
CA ALA A 103 15.30 5.08 4.30
C ALA A 103 15.58 3.63 4.70
N ASP A 104 16.27 2.85 3.86
CA ASP A 104 16.64 1.46 4.14
C ASP A 104 17.63 1.33 5.30
N ALA A 105 18.51 2.30 5.44
CA ALA A 105 19.46 2.40 6.54
C ALA A 105 18.85 2.98 7.83
N ASP A 106 17.57 3.35 7.84
CA ASP A 106 16.91 4.13 8.92
C ASP A 106 17.62 5.48 9.21
N ALA A 107 18.39 6.00 8.26
CA ALA A 107 19.15 7.24 8.37
C ALA A 107 18.25 8.46 8.08
N PHE A 108 17.20 8.63 8.87
CA PHE A 108 16.17 9.65 8.63
C PHE A 108 16.69 11.08 8.72
N ASP A 109 17.76 11.32 9.50
CA ASP A 109 18.40 12.62 9.60
C ASP A 109 19.03 13.10 8.27
N ALA A 110 19.30 12.18 7.34
CA ALA A 110 19.80 12.47 6.01
C ALA A 110 18.71 12.75 4.96
N LEU A 111 17.43 12.57 5.33
CA LEU A 111 16.29 12.79 4.47
C LEU A 111 15.72 14.22 4.62
N PRO A 112 14.97 14.72 3.62
CA PRO A 112 14.15 15.92 3.82
C PRO A 112 13.27 15.78 5.07
N ALA A 113 13.23 16.78 5.92
CA ALA A 113 12.60 16.71 7.25
C ALA A 113 11.15 16.18 7.22
N ARG A 114 10.39 16.56 6.19
CA ARG A 114 9.01 16.10 6.02
C ARG A 114 8.95 14.60 5.69
N LEU A 115 9.81 14.11 4.80
CA LEU A 115 9.90 12.68 4.47
C LEU A 115 10.38 11.88 5.67
N ALA A 116 11.34 12.38 6.41
CA ALA A 116 11.83 11.78 7.66
C ALA A 116 10.69 11.57 8.67
N ALA A 117 9.87 12.58 8.90
CA ALA A 117 8.71 12.49 9.80
C ALA A 117 7.69 11.46 9.31
N ILE A 118 7.39 11.42 8.01
CA ILE A 118 6.49 10.44 7.38
C ILE A 118 7.00 9.00 7.61
N LEU A 119 8.28 8.77 7.36
CA LEU A 119 8.87 7.43 7.50
C LEU A 119 9.03 7.01 8.97
N ALA A 120 9.34 7.94 9.87
CA ALA A 120 9.36 7.68 11.30
C ALA A 120 7.98 7.23 11.81
N HIS A 121 6.91 7.89 11.38
CA HIS A 121 5.55 7.49 11.70
C HIS A 121 5.16 6.15 11.07
N ALA A 122 5.51 5.93 9.81
CA ALA A 122 5.29 4.64 9.14
C ALA A 122 6.02 3.50 9.87
N ARG A 123 7.26 3.74 10.32
CA ARG A 123 8.03 2.80 11.16
C ARG A 123 7.33 2.50 12.48
N LEU A 124 6.90 3.54 13.19
CA LEU A 124 6.17 3.40 14.46
C LEU A 124 4.95 2.51 14.31
N LEU A 125 4.07 2.82 13.34
CA LEU A 125 2.84 2.06 13.11
C LEU A 125 3.10 0.63 12.62
N THR A 126 4.24 0.38 11.95
CA THR A 126 4.59 -0.95 11.44
C THR A 126 5.21 -1.83 12.53
N MET A 127 6.14 -1.27 13.32
CA MET A 127 6.99 -2.04 14.23
C MET A 127 6.49 -2.03 15.67
N SER A 128 5.85 -0.95 16.10
CA SER A 128 5.45 -0.75 17.50
C SER A 128 4.18 0.08 17.62
N PRO A 129 3.05 -0.32 16.99
CA PRO A 129 1.84 0.50 16.95
C PRO A 129 1.27 0.82 18.35
N ALA A 130 1.48 -0.06 19.33
CA ALA A 130 1.04 0.16 20.70
C ALA A 130 1.82 1.27 21.42
N ALA A 131 2.98 1.68 20.91
CA ALA A 131 3.79 2.78 21.44
C ALA A 131 3.40 4.15 20.90
N ALA A 132 2.45 4.22 19.95
CA ALA A 132 2.02 5.47 19.33
C ALA A 132 1.38 6.41 20.36
N GLN A 133 1.79 7.67 20.34
CA GLN A 133 1.36 8.71 21.28
C GLN A 133 0.94 9.98 20.53
N ARG A 134 0.31 10.89 21.24
CA ARG A 134 -0.08 12.19 20.68
C ARG A 134 1.12 12.97 20.13
N ALA A 135 2.26 12.89 20.80
CA ALA A 135 3.49 13.56 20.37
C ALA A 135 3.92 13.18 18.95
N ASP A 136 3.67 11.93 18.52
CA ASP A 136 3.99 11.45 17.16
C ASP A 136 3.13 12.16 16.11
N LEU A 137 1.87 12.45 16.44
CA LEU A 137 0.97 13.22 15.57
C LEU A 137 1.37 14.71 15.53
N ASP A 138 1.81 15.25 16.65
CA ASP A 138 2.27 16.64 16.72
C ASP A 138 3.58 16.83 15.93
N ALA A 139 4.47 15.82 15.90
CA ALA A 139 5.66 15.82 15.04
C ALA A 139 5.30 15.85 13.54
N LEU A 140 4.28 15.08 13.10
CA LEU A 140 3.80 15.14 11.72
C LEU A 140 3.22 16.52 11.36
N LYS A 141 2.46 17.12 12.26
CA LYS A 141 1.94 18.49 12.07
C LYS A 141 3.07 19.51 11.98
N ALA A 142 4.09 19.41 12.84
CA ALA A 142 5.28 20.26 12.79
C ALA A 142 6.04 20.11 11.47
N ALA A 143 6.02 18.92 10.86
CA ALA A 143 6.55 18.66 9.52
C ALA A 143 5.61 19.14 8.38
N GLY A 144 4.51 19.81 8.71
CA GLY A 144 3.59 20.43 7.75
C GLY A 144 2.52 19.49 7.19
N LEU A 145 2.25 18.34 7.82
CA LEU A 145 1.12 17.50 7.42
C LEU A 145 -0.18 18.01 8.04
N THR A 146 -1.23 18.06 7.23
CA THR A 146 -2.59 18.33 7.72
C THR A 146 -3.18 17.10 8.39
N THR A 147 -4.24 17.27 9.14
CA THR A 147 -4.96 16.15 9.77
C THR A 147 -5.46 15.13 8.72
N PRO A 148 -6.05 15.52 7.57
CA PRO A 148 -6.40 14.57 6.50
C PRO A 148 -5.18 13.79 5.98
N ALA A 149 -4.03 14.44 5.77
CA ALA A 149 -2.80 13.77 5.33
C ALA A 149 -2.30 12.74 6.34
N ILE A 150 -2.37 13.04 7.64
CA ILE A 150 -1.99 12.10 8.72
C ILE A 150 -2.92 10.88 8.72
N VAL A 151 -4.22 11.09 8.54
CA VAL A 151 -5.20 9.99 8.43
C VAL A 151 -4.90 9.15 7.20
N ALA A 152 -4.67 9.78 6.04
CA ALA A 152 -4.35 9.08 4.80
C ALA A 152 -3.04 8.27 4.92
N LEU A 153 -2.01 8.81 5.55
CA LEU A 153 -0.76 8.10 5.83
C LEU A 153 -1.00 6.86 6.72
N SER A 154 -1.77 7.01 7.79
CA SER A 154 -2.08 5.90 8.69
C SER A 154 -2.90 4.81 7.99
N GLN A 155 -3.87 5.21 7.16
CA GLN A 155 -4.64 4.28 6.33
C GLN A 155 -3.75 3.56 5.31
N LEU A 156 -2.79 4.26 4.68
CA LEU A 156 -1.84 3.67 3.75
C LEU A 156 -0.97 2.60 4.43
N VAL A 157 -0.44 2.88 5.62
CA VAL A 157 0.34 1.88 6.41
C VAL A 157 -0.50 0.64 6.69
N ALA A 158 -1.75 0.82 7.14
CA ALA A 158 -2.66 -0.28 7.41
C ALA A 158 -3.02 -1.07 6.13
N PHE A 159 -3.21 -0.38 5.01
CA PHE A 159 -3.51 -1.00 3.72
C PHE A 159 -2.34 -1.85 3.21
N VAL A 160 -1.12 -1.35 3.26
CA VAL A 160 0.07 -2.14 2.89
C VAL A 160 0.21 -3.37 3.79
N ALA A 161 -0.02 -3.23 5.09
CA ALA A 161 -0.05 -4.37 6.03
C ALA A 161 -1.15 -5.39 5.70
N TYR A 162 -2.30 -4.96 5.21
CA TYR A 162 -3.35 -5.83 4.68
C TYR A 162 -2.89 -6.56 3.42
N GLN A 163 -2.36 -5.84 2.42
CA GLN A 163 -1.89 -6.43 1.16
C GLN A 163 -0.88 -7.55 1.40
N LEU A 164 0.13 -7.30 2.24
CA LEU A 164 1.17 -8.30 2.52
C LEU A 164 0.62 -9.54 3.20
N ARG A 165 -0.34 -9.40 4.12
CA ARG A 165 -0.96 -10.54 4.83
C ARG A 165 -1.77 -11.39 3.86
N VAL A 166 -2.57 -10.77 3.01
CA VAL A 166 -3.38 -11.48 2.01
C VAL A 166 -2.48 -12.16 0.97
N ALA A 167 -1.45 -11.49 0.46
CA ALA A 167 -0.50 -12.07 -0.47
C ALA A 167 0.26 -13.26 0.14
N THR A 168 0.67 -13.16 1.41
CA THR A 168 1.33 -14.26 2.12
C THR A 168 0.41 -15.45 2.30
N ALA A 169 -0.85 -15.22 2.70
CA ALA A 169 -1.86 -16.28 2.84
C ALA A 169 -2.16 -16.95 1.49
N ALA A 170 -2.31 -16.16 0.43
CA ALA A 170 -2.57 -16.67 -0.93
C ALA A 170 -1.42 -17.55 -1.44
N ARG A 171 -0.17 -17.12 -1.21
CA ARG A 171 1.03 -17.92 -1.57
C ARG A 171 1.11 -19.23 -0.78
N ALA A 172 0.83 -19.19 0.52
CA ALA A 172 0.84 -20.38 1.36
C ALA A 172 -0.25 -21.37 0.94
N LEU A 173 -1.44 -20.87 0.60
CA LEU A 173 -2.53 -21.69 0.10
C LEU A 173 -2.18 -22.35 -1.24
N GLN A 174 -1.60 -21.57 -2.18
CA GLN A 174 -1.19 -22.10 -3.48
C GLN A 174 -0.12 -23.19 -3.34
N ALA A 175 0.87 -22.98 -2.47
CA ALA A 175 1.91 -23.97 -2.19
C ALA A 175 1.32 -25.27 -1.62
N ARG A 176 0.31 -25.17 -0.76
CA ARG A 176 -0.41 -26.34 -0.23
C ARG A 176 -1.16 -27.09 -1.32
N VAL A 177 -1.94 -26.40 -2.15
CA VAL A 177 -2.68 -27.00 -3.28
C VAL A 177 -1.74 -27.70 -4.25
N ALA A 178 -0.62 -27.09 -4.60
CA ALA A 178 0.39 -27.70 -5.47
C ALA A 178 1.00 -28.99 -4.87
N LYS A 179 1.18 -29.03 -3.54
CA LYS A 179 1.70 -30.23 -2.84
C LYS A 179 0.67 -31.36 -2.78
N GLU A 180 -0.62 -31.04 -2.67
CA GLU A 180 -1.70 -32.04 -2.64
C GLU A 180 -1.99 -32.64 -4.01
N ALA A 181 -1.57 -31.95 -5.11
CA ALA A 181 -1.75 -32.39 -6.50
C ALA A 181 -0.55 -33.17 -7.06
N ALA A 182 0.59 -33.25 -6.35
CA ALA A 182 1.81 -33.94 -6.76
C ALA A 182 1.94 -35.33 -6.17
#